data_81a6c30210fca0b2482988017994521d
#
_entry.id   81a6c30210fca0b2482988017994521d
#
_cell.length_a   1.000
_cell.length_b   1.000
_cell.length_c   1.000
_cell.angle_alpha   90.00
_cell.angle_beta   90.00
_cell.angle_gamma   90.00
#
_symmetry.space_group_name_H-M   'P 1'
#
loop_
_entity.id
_entity.type
_entity.pdbx_description
1 polymer ?
#
loop_
_entity_poly.entity_id
_entity_poly.type
_entity_poly.pdbx_seq_one_letter_code
_entity_poly.pdbx_strand_id
1 'polypeptide(L)'
;LLGEGKGIEWAITAMADVVDLTPAPLYRVVGETHPRVVERDGERYRDRLVALSESLGVEDLVSFEGRYLDEPSLRRVIREADVVLLPYDSRDQVTSGVLTEAVVAGKPVISTGFPHAVELLSGGAGIIVPQRDPKAIAAALRRVLTEPGLTASMGAVATELAPGLLWSGVAAEYVALGTSLLGTAKLSVA
;
A
#
# COMPACT_ATOMS: atom_id res chain seq x y z
N LEU A 1 5.69 -6.10 -7.41
CA LEU A 1 7.05 -6.18 -7.96
C LEU A 1 7.97 -5.20 -7.22
N LEU A 2 9.19 -5.66 -6.90
CA LEU A 2 10.23 -4.90 -6.23
C LEU A 2 11.02 -4.06 -7.26
N GLY A 3 11.37 -2.81 -6.90
CA GLY A 3 12.14 -1.91 -7.73
C GLY A 3 12.34 -0.55 -7.08
N GLU A 4 13.30 0.21 -7.60
CA GLU A 4 13.53 1.59 -7.18
C GLU A 4 12.25 2.43 -7.33
N GLY A 5 12.06 3.41 -6.45
CA GLY A 5 10.84 4.20 -6.37
C GLY A 5 9.71 3.57 -5.55
N LYS A 6 9.90 2.33 -5.04
CA LYS A 6 8.98 1.72 -4.07
C LYS A 6 9.24 2.17 -2.64
N GLY A 7 10.39 2.81 -2.39
CA GLY A 7 10.72 3.41 -1.10
C GLY A 7 10.89 2.43 0.05
N ILE A 8 11.18 1.17 -0.26
CA ILE A 8 11.32 0.10 0.74
C ILE A 8 12.47 0.39 1.71
N GLU A 9 13.52 1.04 1.24
CA GLU A 9 14.64 1.51 2.04
C GLU A 9 14.19 2.44 3.19
N TRP A 10 13.21 3.29 2.95
CA TRP A 10 12.66 4.20 3.97
C TRP A 10 11.84 3.45 5.02
N ALA A 11 11.12 2.42 4.60
CA ALA A 11 10.40 1.55 5.53
C ALA A 11 11.37 0.72 6.38
N ILE A 12 12.42 0.13 5.79
CA ILE A 12 13.45 -0.60 6.53
C ILE A 12 14.12 0.31 7.55
N THR A 13 14.46 1.55 7.15
CA THR A 13 15.06 2.52 8.08
C THR A 13 14.10 2.86 9.23
N ALA A 14 12.80 2.96 8.96
CA ALA A 14 11.80 3.21 9.99
C ALA A 14 11.66 2.06 11.00
N MET A 15 11.98 0.80 10.59
CA MET A 15 11.93 -0.34 11.52
C MET A 15 12.88 -0.18 12.70
N ALA A 16 14.01 0.50 12.53
CA ALA A 16 14.95 0.78 13.61
C ALA A 16 14.34 1.63 14.75
N ASP A 17 13.36 2.46 14.45
CA ASP A 17 12.67 3.32 15.41
C ASP A 17 11.44 2.67 16.07
N VAL A 18 11.14 1.39 15.76
CA VAL A 18 9.99 0.65 16.34
C VAL A 18 10.38 -0.70 16.95
N VAL A 19 11.68 -0.98 17.11
CA VAL A 19 12.21 -2.23 17.70
C VAL A 19 11.75 -2.46 19.14
N ASP A 20 11.42 -1.40 19.87
CA ASP A 20 10.96 -1.43 21.25
C ASP A 20 9.50 -1.86 21.42
N LEU A 21 8.73 -1.98 20.33
CA LEU A 21 7.35 -2.41 20.42
C LEU A 21 7.24 -3.89 20.79
N THR A 22 6.20 -4.22 21.56
CA THR A 22 5.95 -5.60 22.01
C THR A 22 4.49 -5.98 21.69
N PRO A 23 4.25 -7.00 20.84
CA PRO A 23 5.28 -7.75 20.10
C PRO A 23 6.04 -6.89 19.08
N ALA A 24 7.29 -7.27 18.80
CA ALA A 24 8.08 -6.59 17.77
C ALA A 24 7.41 -6.74 16.38
N PRO A 25 7.26 -5.64 15.62
CA PRO A 25 6.64 -5.71 14.30
C PRO A 25 7.54 -6.43 13.29
N LEU A 26 6.94 -7.18 12.37
CA LEU A 26 7.64 -7.80 11.24
C LEU A 26 7.26 -7.08 9.94
N TYR A 27 8.23 -6.50 9.26
CA TYR A 27 8.05 -5.94 7.92
C TYR A 27 8.30 -7.00 6.85
N ARG A 28 7.23 -7.45 6.19
CA ARG A 28 7.31 -8.42 5.08
C ARG A 28 7.37 -7.70 3.74
N VAL A 29 8.49 -7.79 3.06
CA VAL A 29 8.69 -7.30 1.69
C VAL A 29 8.35 -8.44 0.73
N VAL A 30 7.16 -8.39 0.16
CA VAL A 30 6.61 -9.49 -0.66
C VAL A 30 6.58 -9.12 -2.13
N GLY A 31 7.18 -9.95 -2.96
CA GLY A 31 7.24 -9.81 -4.40
C GLY A 31 8.62 -10.05 -4.98
N GLU A 32 8.65 -10.49 -6.23
CA GLU A 32 9.89 -10.62 -6.99
C GLU A 32 10.39 -9.27 -7.50
N THR A 33 11.66 -9.19 -7.84
CA THR A 33 12.23 -8.02 -8.50
C THR A 33 11.60 -7.86 -9.89
N HIS A 34 11.29 -6.63 -10.27
CA HIS A 34 10.66 -6.35 -11.55
C HIS A 34 11.54 -6.88 -12.70
N PRO A 35 11.01 -7.65 -13.68
CA PRO A 35 11.82 -8.30 -14.73
C PRO A 35 12.79 -7.35 -15.46
N ARG A 36 12.33 -6.14 -15.80
CA ARG A 36 13.20 -5.12 -16.44
C ARG A 36 14.33 -4.62 -15.53
N VAL A 37 14.14 -4.69 -14.21
CA VAL A 37 15.18 -4.35 -13.24
C VAL A 37 16.20 -5.48 -13.19
N VAL A 38 15.74 -6.74 -13.17
CA VAL A 38 16.61 -7.91 -13.22
C VAL A 38 17.46 -7.93 -14.49
N GLU A 39 16.87 -7.65 -15.66
CA GLU A 39 17.58 -7.58 -16.94
C GLU A 39 18.68 -6.50 -16.95
N ARG A 40 18.45 -5.36 -16.32
CA ARG A 40 19.39 -4.23 -16.32
C ARG A 40 20.43 -4.32 -15.21
N ASP A 41 20.00 -4.67 -14.01
CA ASP A 41 20.79 -4.51 -12.78
C ASP A 41 20.90 -5.79 -11.94
N GLY A 42 20.23 -6.89 -12.33
CA GLY A 42 20.12 -8.10 -11.53
C GLY A 42 19.34 -7.86 -10.24
N GLU A 43 19.74 -8.51 -9.16
CA GLU A 43 19.12 -8.38 -7.84
C GLU A 43 19.75 -7.29 -6.97
N ARG A 44 20.58 -6.40 -7.52
CA ARG A 44 21.31 -5.37 -6.75
C ARG A 44 20.43 -4.52 -5.84
N TYR A 45 19.18 -4.22 -6.27
CA TYR A 45 18.29 -3.44 -5.42
C TYR A 45 17.86 -4.24 -4.18
N ARG A 46 17.51 -5.51 -4.36
CA ARG A 46 17.20 -6.42 -3.25
C ARG A 46 18.40 -6.59 -2.32
N ASP A 47 19.59 -6.83 -2.88
CA ASP A 47 20.81 -7.04 -2.11
C ASP A 47 21.14 -5.80 -1.25
N ARG A 48 20.96 -4.59 -1.82
CA ARG A 48 21.10 -3.33 -1.05
C ARG A 48 20.09 -3.21 0.10
N LEU A 49 18.86 -3.67 -0.09
CA LEU A 49 17.84 -3.63 0.97
C LEU A 49 18.17 -4.63 2.09
N VAL A 50 18.67 -5.82 1.75
CA VAL A 50 19.15 -6.80 2.74
C VAL A 50 20.33 -6.21 3.52
N ALA A 51 21.37 -5.72 2.84
CA ALA A 51 22.52 -5.09 3.48
C ALA A 51 22.11 -3.88 4.36
N LEU A 52 21.10 -3.13 3.95
CA LEU A 52 20.57 -2.02 4.75
C LEU A 52 19.95 -2.53 6.05
N SER A 53 19.13 -3.59 6.00
CA SER A 53 18.52 -4.16 7.22
C SER A 53 19.58 -4.68 8.20
N GLU A 54 20.63 -5.35 7.69
CA GLU A 54 21.78 -5.81 8.48
C GLU A 54 22.55 -4.64 9.11
N SER A 55 22.83 -3.59 8.32
CA SER A 55 23.58 -2.41 8.81
C SER A 55 22.85 -1.63 9.91
N LEU A 56 21.52 -1.72 9.95
CA LEU A 56 20.67 -1.10 10.96
C LEU A 56 20.36 -2.02 12.14
N GLY A 57 20.77 -3.30 12.08
CA GLY A 57 20.48 -4.30 13.12
C GLY A 57 18.99 -4.64 13.21
N VAL A 58 18.28 -4.64 12.08
CA VAL A 58 16.85 -4.95 11.99
C VAL A 58 16.54 -6.13 11.05
N GLU A 59 17.55 -6.93 10.71
CA GLU A 59 17.42 -8.09 9.81
C GLU A 59 16.40 -9.10 10.31
N ASP A 60 16.26 -9.28 11.62
CA ASP A 60 15.25 -10.17 12.23
C ASP A 60 13.82 -9.59 12.15
N LEU A 61 13.68 -8.31 11.87
CA LEU A 61 12.39 -7.62 11.74
C LEU A 61 11.98 -7.37 10.27
N VAL A 62 12.82 -7.76 9.31
CA VAL A 62 12.55 -7.56 7.88
C VAL A 62 12.68 -8.88 7.14
N SER A 63 11.62 -9.33 6.49
CA SER A 63 11.66 -10.54 5.67
C SER A 63 11.44 -10.23 4.21
N PHE A 64 12.17 -10.93 3.33
CA PHE A 64 12.09 -10.77 1.88
C PHE A 64 11.54 -12.05 1.24
N GLU A 65 10.35 -11.97 0.66
CA GLU A 65 9.72 -13.07 -0.06
C GLU A 65 9.79 -12.80 -1.57
N GLY A 66 10.85 -13.29 -2.22
CA GLY A 66 11.15 -13.08 -3.65
C GLY A 66 10.36 -13.99 -4.58
N ARG A 67 9.03 -13.95 -4.52
CA ARG A 67 8.15 -14.74 -5.40
C ARG A 67 7.08 -13.87 -6.04
N TYR A 68 6.71 -14.18 -7.27
CA TYR A 68 5.51 -13.62 -7.88
C TYR A 68 4.27 -14.10 -7.12
N LEU A 69 3.37 -13.18 -6.82
CA LEU A 69 2.07 -13.52 -6.25
C LEU A 69 0.99 -13.36 -7.31
N ASP A 70 0.21 -14.41 -7.53
CA ASP A 70 -1.08 -14.29 -8.19
C ASP A 70 -2.07 -13.51 -7.31
N GLU A 71 -3.17 -13.07 -7.90
CA GLU A 71 -4.15 -12.25 -7.21
C GLU A 71 -4.71 -12.89 -5.92
N PRO A 72 -5.09 -14.18 -5.90
CA PRO A 72 -5.53 -14.84 -4.67
C PRO A 72 -4.47 -14.87 -3.56
N SER A 73 -3.21 -15.09 -3.92
CA SER A 73 -2.08 -15.11 -2.98
C SER A 73 -1.78 -13.71 -2.44
N LEU A 74 -1.82 -12.68 -3.28
CA LEU A 74 -1.68 -11.29 -2.86
C LEU A 74 -2.77 -10.89 -1.86
N ARG A 75 -4.03 -11.20 -2.17
CA ARG A 75 -5.16 -10.94 -1.27
C ARG A 75 -5.03 -11.67 0.07
N ARG A 76 -4.47 -12.88 0.08
CA ARG A 76 -4.20 -13.61 1.32
C ARG A 76 -3.16 -12.89 2.17
N VAL A 77 -2.01 -12.53 1.58
CA VAL A 77 -0.95 -11.79 2.27
C VAL A 77 -1.47 -10.48 2.86
N ILE A 78 -2.26 -9.73 2.09
CA ILE A 78 -2.89 -8.49 2.57
C ILE A 78 -3.83 -8.76 3.75
N ARG A 79 -4.65 -9.80 3.70
CA ARG A 79 -5.56 -10.15 4.81
C ARG A 79 -4.83 -10.60 6.07
N GLU A 80 -3.67 -11.23 5.94
CA GLU A 80 -2.82 -11.66 7.06
C GLU A 80 -2.10 -10.48 7.74
N ALA A 81 -1.89 -9.36 7.04
CA ALA A 81 -1.20 -8.20 7.57
C ALA A 81 -2.09 -7.41 8.55
N ASP A 82 -1.49 -6.82 9.58
CA ASP A 82 -2.15 -5.88 10.49
C ASP A 82 -2.23 -4.48 9.86
N VAL A 83 -1.23 -4.12 9.04
CA VAL A 83 -1.14 -2.85 8.33
C VAL A 83 -0.43 -3.05 6.99
N VAL A 84 -0.87 -2.33 5.96
CA VAL A 84 -0.20 -2.31 4.65
C VAL A 84 0.61 -1.02 4.53
N LEU A 85 1.90 -1.14 4.20
CA LEU A 85 2.83 -0.02 4.09
C LEU A 85 3.23 0.19 2.61
N LEU A 86 2.96 1.39 2.09
CA LEU A 86 3.24 1.80 0.71
C LEU A 86 4.11 3.08 0.70
N PRO A 87 5.42 2.95 0.97
CA PRO A 87 6.31 4.10 1.18
C PRO A 87 6.87 4.67 -0.13
N TYR A 88 6.08 4.64 -1.21
CA TYR A 88 6.53 5.00 -2.55
C TYR A 88 7.17 6.39 -2.61
N ASP A 89 8.32 6.49 -3.26
CA ASP A 89 9.03 7.75 -3.46
C ASP A 89 9.22 8.13 -4.94
N SER A 90 8.63 7.36 -5.85
CA SER A 90 8.52 7.71 -7.26
C SER A 90 7.61 8.92 -7.46
N ARG A 91 8.05 9.89 -8.27
CA ARG A 91 7.22 11.04 -8.68
C ARG A 91 6.15 10.66 -9.70
N ASP A 92 6.34 9.55 -10.41
CA ASP A 92 5.46 9.08 -11.46
C ASP A 92 4.39 8.10 -10.95
N GLN A 93 4.36 7.83 -9.63
CA GLN A 93 3.37 6.95 -9.02
C GLN A 93 2.02 7.67 -8.96
N VAL A 94 1.07 7.28 -9.77
CA VAL A 94 -0.29 7.85 -9.79
C VAL A 94 -1.27 6.93 -9.09
N THR A 95 -1.29 5.64 -9.45
CA THR A 95 -2.23 4.63 -8.92
C THR A 95 -1.50 3.43 -8.34
N SER A 96 -2.18 2.68 -7.45
CA SER A 96 -1.63 1.44 -6.88
C SER A 96 -2.73 0.40 -6.72
N GLY A 97 -2.58 -0.74 -7.41
CA GLY A 97 -3.48 -1.88 -7.24
C GLY A 97 -3.37 -2.50 -5.83
N VAL A 98 -2.18 -2.48 -5.22
CA VAL A 98 -2.00 -2.96 -3.83
C VAL A 98 -2.77 -2.08 -2.84
N LEU A 99 -2.83 -0.77 -3.07
CA LEU A 99 -3.65 0.14 -2.26
C LEU A 99 -5.13 -0.22 -2.37
N THR A 100 -5.64 -0.41 -3.59
CA THR A 100 -7.02 -0.83 -3.82
C THR A 100 -7.34 -2.14 -3.08
N GLU A 101 -6.49 -3.15 -3.23
CA GLU A 101 -6.67 -4.45 -2.57
C GLU A 101 -6.62 -4.33 -1.03
N ALA A 102 -5.77 -3.45 -0.48
CA ALA A 102 -5.69 -3.21 0.95
C ALA A 102 -6.98 -2.56 1.50
N VAL A 103 -7.48 -1.53 0.82
CA VAL A 103 -8.74 -0.85 1.19
C VAL A 103 -9.92 -1.81 1.06
N VAL A 104 -10.03 -2.57 -0.04
CA VAL A 104 -11.09 -3.59 -0.23
C VAL A 104 -11.03 -4.67 0.86
N ALA A 105 -9.84 -5.00 1.35
CA ALA A 105 -9.68 -5.96 2.45
C ALA A 105 -9.92 -5.35 3.84
N GLY A 106 -10.31 -4.08 3.94
CA GLY A 106 -10.55 -3.39 5.21
C GLY A 106 -9.27 -3.19 6.04
N LYS A 107 -8.10 -3.15 5.40
CA LYS A 107 -6.82 -3.03 6.11
C LYS A 107 -6.40 -1.58 6.27
N PRO A 108 -5.90 -1.18 7.45
CA PRO A 108 -5.24 0.10 7.64
C PRO A 108 -4.06 0.23 6.68
N VAL A 109 -3.90 1.41 6.08
CA VAL A 109 -2.80 1.69 5.16
C VAL A 109 -1.95 2.85 5.68
N ILE A 110 -0.64 2.70 5.65
CA ILE A 110 0.32 3.81 5.78
C ILE A 110 0.93 4.01 4.40
N SER A 111 0.81 5.20 3.84
CA SER A 111 1.26 5.47 2.47
C SER A 111 1.84 6.87 2.34
N THR A 112 2.73 7.05 1.37
CA THR A 112 3.11 8.38 0.88
C THR A 112 1.98 8.99 0.03
N GLY A 113 1.99 10.32 -0.10
CA GLY A 113 0.90 11.08 -0.71
C GLY A 113 0.93 11.11 -2.24
N PHE A 114 0.84 9.97 -2.93
CA PHE A 114 0.55 10.00 -4.36
C PHE A 114 -0.97 10.15 -4.60
N PRO A 115 -1.44 10.61 -5.80
CA PRO A 115 -2.83 11.00 -6.03
C PRO A 115 -3.87 10.01 -5.52
N HIS A 116 -3.76 8.76 -5.91
CA HIS A 116 -4.69 7.70 -5.49
C HIS A 116 -4.67 7.44 -3.97
N ALA A 117 -3.50 7.57 -3.31
CA ALA A 117 -3.43 7.43 -1.86
C ALA A 117 -4.12 8.60 -1.15
N VAL A 118 -3.95 9.82 -1.65
CA VAL A 118 -4.65 11.00 -1.10
C VAL A 118 -6.15 10.84 -1.25
N GLU A 119 -6.63 10.40 -2.41
CA GLU A 119 -8.05 10.18 -2.68
C GLU A 119 -8.66 9.16 -1.71
N LEU A 120 -8.05 7.99 -1.56
CA LEU A 120 -8.63 6.91 -0.77
C LEU A 120 -8.40 7.03 0.74
N LEU A 121 -7.28 7.63 1.17
CA LEU A 121 -6.88 7.58 2.58
C LEU A 121 -7.23 8.84 3.36
N SER A 122 -7.46 10.00 2.70
CA SER A 122 -7.76 11.27 3.38
C SER A 122 -9.04 11.24 4.21
N GLY A 123 -9.96 10.31 3.91
CA GLY A 123 -11.19 10.07 4.68
C GLY A 123 -11.00 9.29 5.99
N GLY A 124 -9.77 8.86 6.30
CA GLY A 124 -9.46 8.11 7.52
C GLY A 124 -9.23 6.61 7.36
N ALA A 125 -9.19 6.09 6.11
CA ALA A 125 -8.84 4.69 5.85
C ALA A 125 -7.34 4.40 6.04
N GLY A 126 -6.50 5.43 6.28
CA GLY A 126 -5.07 5.27 6.46
C GLY A 126 -4.37 6.55 6.96
N ILE A 127 -3.04 6.49 7.02
CA ILE A 127 -2.18 7.62 7.36
C ILE A 127 -1.31 7.96 6.15
N ILE A 128 -1.32 9.24 5.76
CA ILE A 128 -0.41 9.75 4.72
C ILE A 128 0.82 10.33 5.39
N VAL A 129 1.99 9.89 4.94
CA VAL A 129 3.29 10.33 5.43
C VAL A 129 4.09 11.00 4.31
N PRO A 130 5.05 11.90 4.63
CA PRO A 130 5.96 12.44 3.63
C PRO A 130 6.81 11.35 2.97
N GLN A 131 7.18 11.58 1.71
CA GLN A 131 8.16 10.72 1.03
C GLN A 131 9.53 10.83 1.69
N ARG A 132 10.29 9.72 1.73
CA ARG A 132 11.67 9.69 2.23
C ARG A 132 11.81 10.13 3.69
N ASP A 133 10.77 9.94 4.48
CA ASP A 133 10.76 10.28 5.91
C ASP A 133 10.55 9.03 6.77
N PRO A 134 11.62 8.30 7.13
CA PRO A 134 11.54 7.13 8.00
C PRO A 134 10.93 7.43 9.36
N LYS A 135 11.17 8.64 9.91
CA LYS A 135 10.63 9.03 11.22
C LYS A 135 9.10 9.17 11.18
N ALA A 136 8.57 9.77 10.12
CA ALA A 136 7.13 9.86 9.94
C ALA A 136 6.51 8.47 9.73
N ILE A 137 7.18 7.58 8.99
CA ILE A 137 6.75 6.18 8.81
C ILE A 137 6.73 5.46 10.17
N ALA A 138 7.81 5.55 10.96
CA ALA A 138 7.91 4.94 12.28
C ALA A 138 6.83 5.46 13.25
N ALA A 139 6.60 6.77 13.26
CA ALA A 139 5.54 7.38 14.07
C ALA A 139 4.15 6.87 13.66
N ALA A 140 3.87 6.74 12.37
CA ALA A 140 2.62 6.19 11.87
C ALA A 140 2.46 4.71 12.22
N LEU A 141 3.52 3.89 12.05
CA LEU A 141 3.54 2.48 12.47
C LEU A 141 3.25 2.34 13.96
N ARG A 142 3.94 3.10 14.80
CA ARG A 142 3.74 3.10 16.25
C ARG A 142 2.28 3.40 16.60
N ARG A 143 1.70 4.44 16.01
CA ARG A 143 0.29 4.80 16.24
C ARG A 143 -0.66 3.67 15.84
N VAL A 144 -0.52 3.14 14.63
CA VAL A 144 -1.41 2.09 14.13
C VAL A 144 -1.32 0.81 14.96
N LEU A 145 -0.10 0.46 15.43
CA LEU A 145 0.13 -0.77 16.18
C LEU A 145 -0.19 -0.66 17.68
N THR A 146 -0.22 0.56 18.25
CA THR A 146 -0.38 0.71 19.70
C THR A 146 -1.58 1.55 20.14
N GLU A 147 -2.13 2.41 19.28
CA GLU A 147 -3.26 3.28 19.63
C GLU A 147 -4.57 2.46 19.65
N PRO A 148 -5.25 2.32 20.80
CA PRO A 148 -6.44 1.50 20.89
C PRO A 148 -7.56 2.00 19.96
N GLY A 149 -8.13 1.09 19.18
CA GLY A 149 -9.25 1.38 18.28
C GLY A 149 -8.90 2.04 16.95
N LEU A 150 -7.66 2.54 16.78
CA LEU A 150 -7.27 3.21 15.53
C LEU A 150 -7.36 2.27 14.32
N THR A 151 -6.82 1.04 14.44
CA THR A 151 -6.89 0.02 13.40
C THR A 151 -8.35 -0.31 13.02
N ALA A 152 -9.23 -0.47 14.03
CA ALA A 152 -10.65 -0.74 13.80
C ALA A 152 -11.36 0.43 13.11
N SER A 153 -11.07 1.67 13.52
CA SER A 153 -11.62 2.87 12.90
C SER A 153 -11.20 3.00 11.42
N MET A 154 -9.92 2.82 11.13
CA MET A 154 -9.42 2.83 9.75
C MET A 154 -10.04 1.72 8.90
N GLY A 155 -10.16 0.50 9.46
CA GLY A 155 -10.77 -0.63 8.78
C GLY A 155 -12.25 -0.41 8.48
N ALA A 156 -12.98 0.26 9.35
CA ALA A 156 -14.39 0.62 9.12
C ALA A 156 -14.52 1.57 7.93
N VAL A 157 -13.73 2.64 7.88
CA VAL A 157 -13.71 3.58 6.76
C VAL A 157 -13.31 2.88 5.45
N ALA A 158 -12.29 2.03 5.49
CA ALA A 158 -11.86 1.25 4.31
C ALA A 158 -13.00 0.34 3.81
N THR A 159 -13.74 -0.29 4.72
CA THR A 159 -14.89 -1.15 4.38
C THR A 159 -16.04 -0.38 3.72
N GLU A 160 -16.28 0.88 4.13
CA GLU A 160 -17.28 1.74 3.50
C GLU A 160 -16.88 2.14 2.07
N LEU A 161 -15.58 2.29 1.78
CA LEU A 161 -15.08 2.60 0.44
C LEU A 161 -15.07 1.39 -0.51
N ALA A 162 -14.96 0.17 0.03
CA ALA A 162 -14.76 -1.06 -0.73
C ALA A 162 -15.78 -1.31 -1.87
N PRO A 163 -17.10 -1.09 -1.70
CA PRO A 163 -18.08 -1.32 -2.77
C PRO A 163 -17.79 -0.55 -4.06
N GLY A 164 -17.34 0.71 -3.95
CA GLY A 164 -16.98 1.57 -5.09
C GLY A 164 -15.71 1.14 -5.83
N LEU A 165 -14.85 0.34 -5.17
CA LEU A 165 -13.58 -0.12 -5.72
C LEU A 165 -13.68 -1.51 -6.38
N LEU A 166 -14.79 -2.21 -6.19
CA LEU A 166 -15.04 -3.50 -6.83
C LEU A 166 -15.47 -3.32 -8.28
N TRP A 167 -15.09 -4.26 -9.14
CA TRP A 167 -15.48 -4.27 -10.55
C TRP A 167 -17.00 -4.18 -10.76
N SER A 168 -17.80 -4.77 -9.88
CA SER A 168 -19.27 -4.66 -9.92
C SER A 168 -19.76 -3.23 -9.70
N GLY A 169 -19.14 -2.48 -8.77
CA GLY A 169 -19.43 -1.06 -8.53
C GLY A 169 -19.05 -0.21 -9.74
N VAL A 170 -17.83 -0.34 -10.21
CA VAL A 170 -17.32 0.36 -11.40
C VAL A 170 -18.19 0.08 -12.63
N ALA A 171 -18.57 -1.17 -12.88
CA ALA A 171 -19.46 -1.54 -13.98
C ALA A 171 -20.83 -0.87 -13.86
N ALA A 172 -21.40 -0.80 -12.66
CA ALA A 172 -22.68 -0.12 -12.43
C ALA A 172 -22.60 1.38 -12.73
N GLU A 173 -21.50 2.05 -12.37
CA GLU A 173 -21.27 3.46 -12.69
C GLU A 173 -21.14 3.69 -14.20
N TYR A 174 -20.43 2.82 -14.94
CA TYR A 174 -20.37 2.89 -16.40
C TYR A 174 -21.75 2.73 -17.06
N VAL A 175 -22.56 1.79 -16.57
CA VAL A 175 -23.93 1.60 -17.06
C VAL A 175 -24.80 2.85 -16.79
N ALA A 176 -24.70 3.40 -15.58
CA ALA A 176 -25.44 4.61 -15.22
C ALA A 176 -25.03 5.82 -16.09
N LEU A 177 -23.73 6.02 -16.31
CA LEU A 177 -23.21 7.05 -17.18
C LEU A 177 -23.72 6.88 -18.63
N GLY A 178 -23.61 5.68 -19.20
CA GLY A 178 -24.11 5.36 -20.54
C GLY A 178 -25.60 5.63 -20.70
N THR A 179 -26.41 5.25 -19.70
CA THR A 179 -27.85 5.49 -19.67
C THR A 179 -28.16 6.99 -19.63
N SER A 180 -27.44 7.75 -18.85
CA SER A 180 -27.62 9.20 -18.73
C SER A 180 -27.30 9.92 -20.06
N LEU A 181 -26.23 9.53 -20.75
CA LEU A 181 -25.83 10.08 -22.05
C LEU A 181 -26.85 9.78 -23.14
N LEU A 182 -27.40 8.57 -23.17
CA LEU A 182 -28.44 8.17 -24.11
C LEU A 182 -29.78 8.87 -23.82
N GLY A 183 -30.12 9.10 -22.56
CA GLY A 183 -31.30 9.87 -22.13
C GLY A 183 -31.23 11.33 -22.56
N THR A 184 -30.07 11.97 -22.43
CA THR A 184 -29.87 13.37 -22.88
C THR A 184 -29.85 13.51 -24.39
N ALA A 185 -29.38 12.50 -25.15
CA ALA A 185 -29.42 12.52 -26.62
C ALA A 185 -30.85 12.48 -27.19
N LYS A 186 -31.82 11.90 -26.50
CA LYS A 186 -33.23 11.90 -26.90
C LYS A 186 -33.95 13.26 -26.68
N LEU A 187 -33.42 14.11 -25.82
CA LEU A 187 -33.99 15.44 -25.52
C LEU A 187 -33.49 16.55 -26.47
N SER A 188 -32.42 16.33 -27.23
CA SER A 188 -31.87 17.33 -28.17
C SER A 188 -32.33 17.17 -29.62
N VAL A 189 -33.27 16.25 -29.92
CA VAL A 189 -33.82 15.98 -31.28
C VAL A 189 -35.30 16.33 -31.38
N ALA A 190 -35.85 17.06 -30.39
CA ALA A 190 -37.23 17.51 -30.39
C ALA A 190 -37.31 19.05 -30.60
#